data_1baff2f84cb206cace82d0981ff1cef9
#
_entry.id   1baff2f84cb206cace82d0981ff1cef9
#
_cell.length_a   1.000
_cell.length_b   1.000
_cell.length_c   1.000
_cell.angle_alpha   90.00
_cell.angle_beta   90.00
_cell.angle_gamma   90.00
#
_symmetry.space_group_name_H-M   'P 1'
#
loop_
_entity.id
_entity.type
_entity.pdbx_description
1 polymer ?
#
loop_
_entity_poly.entity_id
_entity_poly.type
_entity_poly.pdbx_seq_one_letter_code
_entity_poly.pdbx_strand_id
1 'polypeptide(L)'
;MPAVTRIGDADVTHCSGMTRAQGSTNVFVNGIGVSREGDNNTTHLLPPNIPPCPAHAAGIASGSSTVKVNGKGCGRVGDGISGCTSVAAGSSNVFAG
;
A
#
# COMPACT_ATOMS: atom_id res chain seq x y z
N MET A 1 5.79 -16.32 1.58
CA MET A 1 5.35 -15.31 0.60
C MET A 1 4.39 -14.35 1.29
N PRO A 2 4.61 -13.01 1.18
CA PRO A 2 3.71 -12.04 1.80
C PRO A 2 2.36 -11.97 1.09
N ALA A 3 1.34 -11.57 1.84
CA ALA A 3 -0.01 -11.39 1.30
C ALA A 3 -0.05 -10.18 0.36
N VAL A 4 -0.81 -10.30 -0.72
CA VAL A 4 -1.03 -9.22 -1.68
C VAL A 4 -1.92 -8.15 -1.05
N THR A 5 -1.51 -6.88 -1.13
CA THR A 5 -2.30 -5.76 -0.62
C THR A 5 -3.22 -5.19 -1.70
N ARG A 6 -4.38 -4.67 -1.27
CA ARG A 6 -5.45 -4.23 -2.17
C ARG A 6 -5.97 -2.86 -1.72
N ILE A 7 -6.70 -2.20 -2.60
CA ILE A 7 -7.37 -0.94 -2.26
C ILE A 7 -8.21 -1.14 -0.99
N GLY A 8 -8.06 -0.25 -0.03
CA GLY A 8 -8.76 -0.31 1.24
C GLY A 8 -8.03 -1.05 2.35
N ASP A 9 -6.99 -1.81 2.01
CA ASP A 9 -6.19 -2.51 3.02
C ASP A 9 -5.33 -1.52 3.80
N ALA A 10 -5.21 -1.75 5.11
CA ALA A 10 -4.53 -0.81 6.00
C ALA A 10 -3.02 -0.83 5.81
N ASP A 11 -2.41 0.33 5.96
CA ASP A 11 -0.97 0.47 6.17
C ASP A 11 -0.69 0.55 7.67
N VAL A 12 0.56 0.32 8.06
CA VAL A 12 0.94 0.48 9.46
C VAL A 12 0.69 1.93 9.87
N THR A 13 -0.03 2.12 10.97
CA THR A 13 -0.36 3.45 11.45
C THR A 13 0.89 4.28 11.67
N HIS A 14 0.90 5.46 11.09
CA HIS A 14 1.99 6.40 11.15
C HIS A 14 1.34 7.77 11.29
N CYS A 15 1.40 8.33 12.47
CA CYS A 15 0.74 9.60 12.79
C CYS A 15 -0.79 9.48 12.84
N SER A 16 -1.42 8.96 11.80
CA SER A 16 -2.86 8.66 11.78
C SER A 16 -3.11 7.42 10.93
N GLY A 17 -4.31 6.88 11.00
CA GLY A 17 -4.69 5.71 10.23
C GLY A 17 -4.78 6.01 8.74
N MET A 18 -4.38 5.06 7.91
CA MET A 18 -4.43 5.20 6.47
C MET A 18 -4.63 3.85 5.81
N THR A 19 -5.15 3.87 4.59
CA THR A 19 -5.37 2.66 3.78
C THR A 19 -4.85 2.88 2.38
N ARG A 20 -4.76 1.80 1.60
CA ARG A 20 -4.40 1.89 0.18
C ARG A 20 -5.51 2.60 -0.58
N ALA A 21 -5.18 3.70 -1.24
CA ALA A 21 -6.15 4.50 -1.99
C ALA A 21 -6.20 4.13 -3.47
N GLN A 22 -5.11 3.64 -4.02
CA GLN A 22 -4.98 3.37 -5.45
C GLN A 22 -4.60 1.92 -5.71
N GLY A 23 -5.03 1.42 -6.86
CA GLY A 23 -4.69 0.09 -7.31
C GLY A 23 -5.09 -0.14 -8.75
N SER A 24 -4.92 -1.36 -9.21
CA SER A 24 -5.26 -1.75 -10.57
C SER A 24 -6.76 -1.63 -10.82
N THR A 25 -7.10 -1.19 -12.04
CA THR A 25 -8.50 -1.13 -12.49
C THR A 25 -8.91 -2.40 -13.22
N ASN A 26 -7.99 -3.33 -13.44
CA ASN A 26 -8.27 -4.55 -14.19
C ASN A 26 -7.62 -5.81 -13.65
N VAL A 27 -6.88 -5.73 -12.57
CA VAL A 27 -6.34 -6.89 -11.86
C VAL A 27 -6.83 -6.85 -10.43
N PHE A 28 -7.53 -7.90 -10.02
CA PHE A 28 -8.22 -7.93 -8.74
C PHE A 28 -7.80 -9.16 -7.93
N VAL A 29 -7.75 -8.99 -6.61
CA VAL A 29 -7.57 -10.08 -5.66
C VAL A 29 -8.75 -10.02 -4.71
N ASN A 30 -9.49 -11.10 -4.61
CA ASN A 30 -10.71 -11.17 -3.80
C ASN A 30 -11.74 -10.10 -4.22
N GLY A 31 -11.79 -9.77 -5.52
CA GLY A 31 -12.70 -8.77 -6.06
C GLY A 31 -12.29 -7.33 -5.82
N ILE A 32 -11.08 -7.09 -5.33
CA ILE A 32 -10.58 -5.74 -4.97
C ILE A 32 -9.31 -5.46 -5.76
N GLY A 33 -9.20 -4.25 -6.31
CA GLY A 33 -8.04 -3.87 -7.12
C GLY A 33 -6.73 -3.99 -6.35
N VAL A 34 -5.74 -4.61 -6.97
CA VAL A 34 -4.42 -4.82 -6.36
C VAL A 34 -3.64 -3.51 -6.33
N SER A 35 -3.08 -3.17 -5.18
CA SER A 35 -2.20 -2.01 -5.04
C SER A 35 -0.78 -2.39 -5.50
N ARG A 36 -0.10 -1.45 -6.16
CA ARG A 36 1.18 -1.71 -6.85
C ARG A 36 2.22 -0.68 -6.46
N GLU A 37 3.46 -0.92 -6.86
CA GLU A 37 4.52 0.10 -6.76
C GLU A 37 4.02 1.44 -7.32
N GLY A 38 4.23 2.51 -6.58
CA GLY A 38 3.80 3.84 -6.97
C GLY A 38 2.38 4.19 -6.60
N ASP A 39 1.54 3.22 -6.22
CA ASP A 39 0.17 3.50 -5.82
C ASP A 39 0.14 4.12 -4.42
N ASN A 40 -0.57 5.23 -4.29
CA ASN A 40 -0.60 6.00 -3.06
C ASN A 40 -1.57 5.42 -2.03
N ASN A 41 -1.28 5.71 -0.77
CA ASN A 41 -2.24 5.52 0.31
C ASN A 41 -3.16 6.76 0.40
N THR A 42 -4.15 6.69 1.28
CA THR A 42 -5.03 7.83 1.54
C THR A 42 -4.22 8.96 2.16
N THR A 43 -4.58 10.20 1.82
CA THR A 43 -3.99 11.36 2.48
C THR A 43 -4.29 11.30 3.96
N HIS A 44 -3.27 11.44 4.78
CA HIS A 44 -3.40 11.33 6.22
C HIS A 44 -2.62 12.43 6.90
N LEU A 45 -3.12 12.81 8.09
CA LEU A 45 -2.58 13.91 8.86
C LEU A 45 -2.27 13.46 10.27
N LEU A 46 -1.28 14.11 10.85
CA LEU A 46 -1.20 14.14 12.28
C LEU A 46 -1.87 15.40 12.80
N PRO A 47 -2.25 15.39 14.08
CA PRO A 47 -2.65 16.63 14.72
C PRO A 47 -1.71 17.76 14.34
N PRO A 48 -2.26 18.94 14.07
CA PRO A 48 -1.58 19.98 13.34
C PRO A 48 -0.23 20.35 13.92
N ASN A 49 0.69 20.57 13.02
CA ASN A 49 1.98 21.19 13.31
C ASN A 49 2.95 20.37 14.14
N ILE A 50 2.79 19.04 14.16
CA ILE A 50 3.80 18.19 14.81
C ILE A 50 4.60 17.48 13.73
N PRO A 51 5.82 17.93 13.42
CA PRO A 51 6.73 17.15 12.62
C PRO A 51 7.00 15.80 13.31
N PRO A 52 7.25 14.72 12.58
CA PRO A 52 7.47 14.66 11.13
C PRO A 52 6.23 14.28 10.32
N CYS A 53 5.03 14.54 10.79
CA CYS A 53 3.81 14.03 10.17
C CYS A 53 2.94 15.12 9.54
N PRO A 54 3.44 15.87 8.53
CA PRO A 54 2.57 16.76 7.78
C PRO A 54 1.58 15.95 6.93
N ALA A 55 0.57 16.64 6.41
CA ALA A 55 -0.36 16.02 5.47
C ALA A 55 0.40 15.43 4.28
N HIS A 56 0.23 14.15 4.02
CA HIS A 56 0.86 13.54 2.85
C HIS A 56 0.13 12.27 2.40
N ALA A 57 0.42 11.88 1.17
CA ALA A 57 0.11 10.56 0.65
C ALA A 57 1.39 10.05 -0.01
N ALA A 58 1.60 8.75 0.04
CA ALA A 58 2.84 8.18 -0.49
C ALA A 58 2.58 6.84 -1.16
N GLY A 59 3.37 6.54 -2.18
CA GLY A 59 3.29 5.31 -2.93
C GLY A 59 4.18 4.21 -2.36
N ILE A 60 3.86 2.97 -2.68
CA ILE A 60 4.70 1.83 -2.36
C ILE A 60 6.04 2.02 -3.10
N ALA A 61 7.13 1.98 -2.35
CA ALA A 61 8.45 2.21 -2.92
C ALA A 61 8.98 0.99 -3.67
N SER A 62 8.67 -0.21 -3.18
CA SER A 62 9.23 -1.44 -3.71
C SER A 62 8.28 -2.59 -3.45
N GLY A 63 7.70 -3.12 -4.51
CA GLY A 63 6.84 -4.29 -4.46
C GLY A 63 7.59 -5.55 -4.89
N SER A 64 6.84 -6.57 -5.32
CA SER A 64 7.42 -7.81 -5.77
C SER A 64 8.35 -7.60 -6.97
N SER A 65 9.50 -8.26 -6.95
CA SER A 65 10.42 -8.27 -8.10
C SER A 65 10.04 -9.32 -9.13
N THR A 66 9.18 -10.25 -8.78
CA THR A 66 8.81 -11.39 -9.63
C THR A 66 7.37 -11.37 -10.08
N VAL A 67 6.48 -10.77 -9.32
CA VAL A 67 5.06 -10.67 -9.67
C VAL A 67 4.74 -9.23 -10.03
N LYS A 68 4.30 -9.03 -11.26
CA LYS A 68 3.98 -7.69 -11.76
C LYS A 68 2.48 -7.55 -12.00
N VAL A 69 1.97 -6.38 -11.72
CA VAL A 69 0.57 -6.02 -12.00
C VAL A 69 0.63 -4.74 -12.84
N ASN A 70 0.14 -4.84 -14.07
CA ASN A 70 0.21 -3.73 -15.04
C ASN A 70 1.64 -3.20 -15.22
N GLY A 71 2.63 -4.10 -15.20
CA GLY A 71 4.03 -3.74 -15.38
C GLY A 71 4.71 -3.18 -14.13
N LYS A 72 4.01 -3.10 -13.01
CA LYS A 72 4.55 -2.59 -11.74
C LYS A 72 4.63 -3.73 -10.72
N GLY A 73 5.60 -3.65 -9.81
CA GLY A 73 5.72 -4.64 -8.74
C GLY A 73 4.45 -4.75 -7.92
N CYS A 74 3.96 -5.97 -7.71
CA CYS A 74 2.77 -6.22 -6.90
C CYS A 74 3.02 -5.80 -5.45
N GLY A 75 2.13 -4.99 -4.87
CA GLY A 75 2.23 -4.58 -3.48
C GLY A 75 1.91 -5.73 -2.53
N ARG A 76 2.64 -5.80 -1.42
CA ARG A 76 2.52 -6.89 -0.45
C ARG A 76 2.60 -6.35 0.96
N VAL A 77 2.07 -7.11 1.91
CA VAL A 77 2.26 -6.81 3.34
C VAL A 77 3.76 -6.75 3.66
N GLY A 78 4.16 -5.70 4.34
CA GLY A 78 5.56 -5.45 4.70
C GLY A 78 6.32 -4.60 3.71
N ASP A 79 5.78 -4.36 2.51
CA ASP A 79 6.45 -3.51 1.53
C ASP A 79 6.52 -2.07 2.04
N GLY A 80 7.69 -1.45 1.87
CA GLY A 80 7.92 -0.08 2.32
C GLY A 80 7.14 0.93 1.48
N ILE A 81 6.68 1.96 2.15
CA ILE A 81 6.00 3.09 1.53
C ILE A 81 6.94 4.28 1.59
N SER A 82 7.19 4.88 0.44
CA SER A 82 8.25 5.88 0.25
C SER A 82 8.13 7.03 1.24
N GLY A 83 9.12 7.17 2.12
CA GLY A 83 9.16 8.24 3.10
C GLY A 83 8.03 8.24 4.12
N CYS A 84 7.36 7.10 4.30
CA CYS A 84 6.17 7.01 5.16
C CYS A 84 6.27 5.81 6.10
N THR A 85 5.66 4.69 5.74
CA THR A 85 5.55 3.54 6.62
C THR A 85 5.68 2.24 5.82
N SER A 86 4.87 1.25 6.12
CA SER A 86 4.83 0.00 5.36
C SER A 86 3.40 -0.52 5.31
N VAL A 87 3.15 -1.46 4.40
CA VAL A 87 1.84 -2.08 4.24
C VAL A 87 1.58 -3.04 5.39
N ALA A 88 0.43 -2.92 6.05
CA ALA A 88 0.07 -3.73 7.21
C ALA A 88 -0.86 -4.89 6.87
N ALA A 89 -1.76 -4.73 5.90
CA ALA A 89 -2.82 -5.68 5.65
C ALA A 89 -2.93 -6.07 4.17
N GLY A 90 -3.44 -7.25 3.92
CA GLY A 90 -3.64 -7.76 2.57
C GLY A 90 -4.59 -8.95 2.56
N SER A 91 -4.61 -9.65 1.43
CA SER A 91 -5.45 -10.83 1.25
C SER A 91 -5.13 -11.91 2.28
N SER A 92 -6.16 -12.61 2.72
CA SER A 92 -5.99 -13.76 3.62
C SER A 92 -5.59 -15.03 2.87
N ASN A 93 -5.65 -15.04 1.55
CA ASN A 93 -5.43 -16.26 0.77
C ASN A 93 -4.70 -16.08 -0.57
N VAL A 94 -4.24 -14.88 -0.89
CA VAL A 94 -3.45 -14.64 -2.11
C VAL A 94 -2.13 -13.98 -1.74
N PHE A 95 -1.04 -14.54 -2.25
CA PHE A 95 0.32 -14.15 -1.87
C PHE A 95 1.18 -13.93 -3.10
N ALA A 96 2.19 -13.08 -2.96
CA ALA A 96 3.16 -12.81 -4.03
C ALA A 96 4.58 -12.83 -3.47
N GLY A 97 5.47 -13.44 -4.20
CA GLY A 97 6.87 -13.55 -3.82
C GLY A 97 7.74 -12.34 -4.11
#